data_2836431bbfaf3b7be30c125cab6e7e68
#
_entry.id   2836431bbfaf3b7be30c125cab6e7e68
#
_cell.length_a   1.000
_cell.length_b   1.000
_cell.length_c   1.000
_cell.angle_alpha   90.00
_cell.angle_beta   90.00
_cell.angle_gamma   90.00
#
_symmetry.space_group_name_H-M   'P 1'
#
loop_
_entity.id
_entity.type
_entity.pdbx_description
1 polymer ?
#
loop_
_entity_poly.entity_id
_entity_poly.type
_entity_poly.pdbx_seq_one_letter_code
_entity_poly.pdbx_strand_id
1 'polypeptide(L)'
;MALSLHRALKASVKLSTSFRVFRRHFQKLPRIHSGMMWRLVSCTLCLLVSSQLSLWSVWATADELDGEVKMEVLFKPETCTPKSKRGDLMNAHYDGYLAKDGSQFYCSRSDKDGHPQWFVLGVGQVIKGLDIGMEDMCPGEKRKITVPPALAFGEKGKGPVPPNATVVFEVEVYSVSRGPRTMEAFRNIDLDKDNSLTKAEVKEYLKADYEKSGKPRDDAFYEKIMADIFRKNDQDRDGLISAKEYNIYEHDEL
;
A
#
# COMPACT_ATOMS: atom_id res chain seq x y z
N MET A 1 -20.51 6.07 -19.61
CA MET A 1 -20.03 7.31 -18.96
C MET A 1 -21.14 8.24 -18.44
N ALA A 2 -22.36 7.80 -18.26
CA ALA A 2 -23.50 8.67 -17.90
C ALA A 2 -24.10 8.42 -16.49
N LEU A 3 -23.54 7.52 -15.69
CA LEU A 3 -24.09 7.14 -14.38
C LEU A 3 -23.34 7.73 -13.17
N SER A 4 -22.24 8.43 -13.39
CA SER A 4 -21.41 9.01 -12.31
C SER A 4 -21.82 10.44 -11.90
N LEU A 5 -22.49 11.18 -12.78
CA LEU A 5 -22.90 12.57 -12.49
C LEU A 5 -24.19 12.69 -11.63
N HIS A 6 -24.98 11.63 -11.55
CA HIS A 6 -26.27 11.69 -10.84
C HIS A 6 -26.17 11.48 -9.32
N ARG A 7 -25.03 10.97 -8.82
CA ARG A 7 -24.77 10.79 -7.37
C ARG A 7 -24.18 12.02 -6.68
N ALA A 8 -23.49 12.89 -7.39
CA ALA A 8 -22.89 14.10 -6.83
C ALA A 8 -23.90 15.23 -6.55
N LEU A 9 -25.00 15.26 -7.30
CA LEU A 9 -26.05 16.30 -7.15
C LEU A 9 -27.03 16.03 -5.99
N LYS A 10 -27.15 14.79 -5.50
CA LYS A 10 -28.04 14.47 -4.35
C LYS A 10 -27.41 14.74 -2.98
N ALA A 11 -26.10 14.87 -2.88
CA ALA A 11 -25.43 15.18 -1.60
C ALA A 11 -25.45 16.68 -1.26
N SER A 12 -25.54 17.56 -2.26
CA SER A 12 -25.54 19.02 -2.06
C SER A 12 -26.88 19.59 -1.60
N VAL A 13 -27.96 18.86 -1.79
CA VAL A 13 -29.33 19.33 -1.44
C VAL A 13 -29.71 19.07 0.02
N LYS A 14 -29.05 18.12 0.71
CA LYS A 14 -29.33 17.79 2.12
C LYS A 14 -28.69 18.72 3.15
N LEU A 15 -27.70 19.53 2.77
CA LEU A 15 -27.08 20.51 3.68
C LEU A 15 -27.84 21.85 3.76
N SER A 16 -28.66 22.16 2.76
CA SER A 16 -29.41 23.43 2.72
C SER A 16 -30.71 23.44 3.56
N THR A 17 -31.25 22.29 3.92
CA THR A 17 -32.49 22.20 4.71
C THR A 17 -32.28 22.26 6.23
N SER A 18 -31.09 21.95 6.72
CA SER A 18 -30.81 22.02 8.18
C SER A 18 -30.61 23.45 8.68
N PHE A 19 -30.23 24.39 7.81
CA PHE A 19 -30.00 25.80 8.19
C PHE A 19 -31.28 26.64 8.30
N ARG A 20 -32.40 26.20 7.69
CA ARG A 20 -33.68 26.94 7.73
C ARG A 20 -34.52 26.67 8.98
N VAL A 21 -34.28 25.58 9.68
CA VAL A 21 -35.05 25.26 10.91
C VAL A 21 -34.52 26.06 12.10
N PHE A 22 -33.23 26.40 12.10
CA PHE A 22 -32.62 27.17 13.22
C PHE A 22 -33.03 28.66 13.24
N ARG A 23 -33.49 29.22 12.13
CA ARG A 23 -33.88 30.65 12.02
C ARG A 23 -35.28 30.96 12.49
N ARG A 24 -36.17 29.98 12.69
CA ARG A 24 -37.56 30.17 13.10
C ARG A 24 -37.80 30.10 14.62
N HIS A 25 -36.82 29.69 15.39
CA HIS A 25 -36.99 29.56 16.85
C HIS A 25 -36.51 30.77 17.64
N PHE A 26 -35.88 31.76 17.00
CA PHE A 26 -35.29 32.94 17.68
C PHE A 26 -36.19 34.19 17.66
N GLN A 27 -37.43 34.11 17.16
CA GLN A 27 -38.34 35.26 16.99
C GLN A 27 -39.41 35.42 18.10
N LYS A 28 -39.31 34.69 19.21
CA LYS A 28 -40.31 34.80 20.29
C LYS A 28 -39.66 34.96 21.67
N LEU A 29 -38.78 35.94 21.84
CA LEU A 29 -38.35 36.38 23.16
C LEU A 29 -38.71 37.85 23.36
N PRO A 30 -39.29 38.25 24.52
CA PRO A 30 -39.70 39.63 24.77
C PRO A 30 -38.48 40.54 24.95
N ARG A 31 -38.61 41.78 24.45
CA ARG A 31 -37.65 42.86 24.64
C ARG A 31 -37.54 43.24 26.11
N ILE A 32 -36.44 42.89 26.75
CA ILE A 32 -36.07 43.42 28.05
C ILE A 32 -35.05 44.50 27.83
N HIS A 33 -35.41 45.71 28.22
CA HIS A 33 -34.55 46.92 28.26
C HIS A 33 -33.50 46.74 29.34
N SER A 34 -32.24 46.57 29.02
CA SER A 34 -31.14 47.01 29.82
C SER A 34 -29.82 46.80 29.08
N GLY A 35 -29.23 47.88 28.60
CA GLY A 35 -28.03 47.94 27.75
C GLY A 35 -26.72 47.62 28.47
N MET A 36 -26.74 47.15 29.72
CA MET A 36 -25.53 46.89 30.52
C MET A 36 -25.23 45.41 30.72
N MET A 37 -26.25 44.54 30.65
CA MET A 37 -26.05 43.07 30.80
C MET A 37 -25.54 42.37 29.52
N TRP A 38 -25.77 42.95 28.35
CA TRP A 38 -25.32 42.32 27.09
C TRP A 38 -23.80 42.39 26.87
N ARG A 39 -23.12 43.40 27.48
CA ARG A 39 -21.66 43.49 27.40
C ARG A 39 -20.94 42.43 28.22
N LEU A 40 -21.50 42.01 29.34
CA LEU A 40 -20.92 40.97 30.20
C LEU A 40 -21.18 39.55 29.66
N VAL A 41 -22.38 39.30 29.13
CA VAL A 41 -22.72 38.00 28.54
C VAL A 41 -21.93 37.75 27.23
N SER A 42 -21.71 38.80 26.41
CA SER A 42 -20.90 38.68 25.18
C SER A 42 -19.43 38.43 25.51
N CYS A 43 -18.89 39.00 26.59
CA CYS A 43 -17.49 38.80 26.98
C CYS A 43 -17.22 37.41 27.55
N THR A 44 -18.17 36.89 28.36
CA THR A 44 -18.06 35.50 28.90
C THR A 44 -18.26 34.44 27.83
N LEU A 45 -19.14 34.67 26.85
CA LEU A 45 -19.33 33.76 25.73
C LEU A 45 -18.10 33.70 24.78
N CYS A 46 -17.46 34.86 24.53
CA CYS A 46 -16.21 34.93 23.79
C CYS A 46 -15.04 34.25 24.49
N LEU A 47 -14.94 34.33 25.82
CA LEU A 47 -13.88 33.69 26.59
C LEU A 47 -14.08 32.17 26.67
N LEU A 48 -15.33 31.66 26.70
CA LEU A 48 -15.64 30.25 26.71
C LEU A 48 -15.43 29.62 25.31
N VAL A 49 -15.72 30.33 24.23
CA VAL A 49 -15.48 29.86 22.86
C VAL A 49 -13.99 29.87 22.50
N SER A 50 -13.21 30.86 23.00
CA SER A 50 -11.76 30.91 22.77
C SER A 50 -11.01 29.82 23.55
N SER A 51 -11.50 29.40 24.74
CA SER A 51 -10.90 28.30 25.49
C SER A 51 -11.24 26.90 24.92
N GLN A 52 -12.34 26.77 24.20
CA GLN A 52 -12.71 25.50 23.53
C GLN A 52 -11.95 25.31 22.20
N LEU A 53 -11.61 26.39 21.49
CA LEU A 53 -10.83 26.31 20.25
C LEU A 53 -9.35 25.96 20.48
N SER A 54 -8.80 26.24 21.66
CA SER A 54 -7.42 25.88 22.00
C SER A 54 -7.24 24.42 22.43
N LEU A 55 -8.33 23.72 22.79
CA LEU A 55 -8.28 22.29 23.13
C LEU A 55 -8.44 21.37 21.90
N TRP A 56 -8.93 21.87 20.77
CA TRP A 56 -9.05 21.09 19.54
C TRP A 56 -7.78 21.06 18.69
N SER A 57 -6.86 21.99 18.93
CA SER A 57 -5.58 22.05 18.18
C SER A 57 -4.48 21.14 18.75
N VAL A 58 -4.69 20.48 19.87
CA VAL A 58 -3.69 19.58 20.50
C VAL A 58 -3.92 18.10 20.18
N TRP A 59 -5.09 17.73 19.61
CA TRP A 59 -5.42 16.32 19.31
C TRP A 59 -5.18 15.91 17.84
N ALA A 60 -4.61 16.80 17.01
CA ALA A 60 -4.48 16.56 15.57
C ALA A 60 -3.07 16.14 15.12
N THR A 61 -2.15 15.74 16.00
CA THR A 61 -0.75 15.49 15.59
C THR A 61 -0.10 14.21 16.12
N ALA A 62 -0.83 13.20 16.55
CA ALA A 62 -0.18 12.00 17.09
C ALA A 62 -0.60 10.65 16.47
N ASP A 63 -1.64 10.55 15.62
CA ASP A 63 -2.23 9.23 15.31
C ASP A 63 -2.33 8.89 13.81
N GLU A 64 -1.60 9.53 12.92
CA GLU A 64 -1.69 9.24 11.46
C GLU A 64 -0.42 8.60 10.89
N LEU A 65 0.36 7.88 11.71
CA LEU A 65 1.72 7.42 11.35
C LEU A 65 1.94 5.90 11.34
N ASP A 66 0.94 5.08 11.66
CA ASP A 66 1.23 3.70 12.09
C ASP A 66 0.99 2.59 11.04
N GLY A 67 0.77 2.89 9.78
CA GLY A 67 0.50 1.83 8.79
C GLY A 67 0.89 2.09 7.34
N GLU A 68 1.23 3.31 6.95
CA GLU A 68 1.43 3.67 5.54
C GLU A 68 2.90 3.92 5.19
N VAL A 69 3.32 3.45 3.99
CA VAL A 69 4.64 3.72 3.43
C VAL A 69 4.69 5.16 2.93
N LYS A 70 5.66 5.96 3.43
CA LYS A 70 5.89 7.32 2.95
C LYS A 70 6.99 7.33 1.90
N MET A 71 6.74 8.03 0.80
CA MET A 71 7.67 8.11 -0.32
C MET A 71 8.02 9.56 -0.61
N GLU A 72 9.32 9.84 -0.72
CA GLU A 72 9.88 11.13 -1.11
C GLU A 72 10.75 10.92 -2.35
N VAL A 73 10.45 11.61 -3.45
CA VAL A 73 11.23 11.54 -4.68
C VAL A 73 12.42 12.48 -4.53
N LEU A 74 13.63 11.93 -4.46
CA LEU A 74 14.88 12.68 -4.36
C LEU A 74 15.36 13.16 -5.72
N PHE A 75 15.20 12.33 -6.73
CA PHE A 75 15.55 12.63 -8.11
C PHE A 75 14.64 11.86 -9.06
N LYS A 76 14.20 12.51 -10.12
CA LYS A 76 13.42 11.89 -11.18
C LYS A 76 13.96 12.36 -12.55
N PRO A 77 14.28 11.43 -13.45
CA PRO A 77 14.74 11.79 -14.79
C PRO A 77 13.60 12.41 -15.61
N GLU A 78 13.96 13.23 -16.62
CA GLU A 78 12.99 13.87 -17.53
C GLU A 78 12.17 12.82 -18.31
N THR A 79 12.84 11.76 -18.77
CA THR A 79 12.18 10.61 -19.42
C THR A 79 12.00 9.50 -18.40
N CYS A 80 10.75 9.27 -17.97
CA CYS A 80 10.41 8.27 -16.96
C CYS A 80 9.60 7.13 -17.59
N THR A 81 10.28 6.31 -18.38
CA THR A 81 9.72 5.10 -19.03
C THR A 81 10.81 4.04 -19.22
N PRO A 82 10.51 2.74 -18.99
CA PRO A 82 9.26 2.21 -18.43
C PRO A 82 9.13 2.52 -16.93
N LYS A 83 7.89 2.54 -16.41
CA LYS A 83 7.63 2.58 -14.99
C LYS A 83 7.53 1.18 -14.43
N SER A 84 8.09 0.97 -13.25
CA SER A 84 8.02 -0.30 -12.53
C SER A 84 6.59 -0.64 -12.09
N LYS A 85 6.24 -1.89 -12.22
CA LYS A 85 5.00 -2.48 -11.72
C LYS A 85 5.29 -3.84 -11.11
N ARG A 86 4.38 -4.32 -10.30
CA ARG A 86 4.51 -5.65 -9.70
C ARG A 86 4.79 -6.71 -10.77
N GLY A 87 5.80 -7.57 -10.49
CA GLY A 87 6.32 -8.62 -11.36
C GLY A 87 7.29 -8.17 -12.43
N ASP A 88 7.69 -6.91 -12.47
CA ASP A 88 8.82 -6.50 -13.29
C ASP A 88 10.14 -6.84 -12.60
N LEU A 89 11.15 -7.16 -13.40
CA LEU A 89 12.51 -7.39 -12.95
C LEU A 89 13.20 -6.04 -12.75
N MET A 90 13.55 -5.75 -11.51
CA MET A 90 14.22 -4.53 -11.09
C MET A 90 15.70 -4.76 -10.92
N ASN A 91 16.50 -3.76 -11.31
CA ASN A 91 17.90 -3.66 -10.95
C ASN A 91 18.10 -2.36 -10.17
N ALA A 92 18.42 -2.45 -8.89
CA ALA A 92 18.49 -1.28 -8.02
C ALA A 92 19.55 -1.42 -6.92
N HIS A 93 20.08 -0.26 -6.50
CA HIS A 93 20.72 -0.13 -5.19
C HIS A 93 19.71 0.34 -4.16
N TYR A 94 19.85 -0.14 -2.94
CA TYR A 94 19.11 0.37 -1.80
C TYR A 94 19.93 0.25 -0.52
N ASP A 95 19.90 1.33 0.25
CA ASP A 95 20.64 1.47 1.51
C ASP A 95 19.61 1.70 2.63
N GLY A 96 19.71 0.94 3.72
CA GLY A 96 18.74 0.92 4.81
C GLY A 96 19.27 1.61 6.07
N TYR A 97 18.43 2.45 6.66
CA TYR A 97 18.72 3.26 7.85
C TYR A 97 17.61 3.11 8.89
N LEU A 98 17.95 3.18 10.17
CA LEU A 98 16.96 3.31 11.23
C LEU A 98 16.41 4.74 11.24
N ALA A 99 15.09 4.90 11.25
CA ALA A 99 14.46 6.22 11.27
C ALA A 99 14.75 7.02 12.55
N LYS A 100 15.05 6.31 13.66
CA LYS A 100 15.27 6.89 14.97
C LYS A 100 16.53 7.74 15.08
N ASP A 101 17.64 7.27 14.51
CA ASP A 101 18.98 7.86 14.70
C ASP A 101 19.77 7.96 13.39
N GLY A 102 19.22 7.49 12.27
CA GLY A 102 19.88 7.49 10.97
C GLY A 102 21.00 6.47 10.84
N SER A 103 21.18 5.55 11.78
CA SER A 103 22.20 4.52 11.68
C SER A 103 21.92 3.58 10.51
N GLN A 104 22.94 3.36 9.68
CA GLN A 104 22.87 2.45 8.54
C GLN A 104 22.96 1.00 9.01
N PHE A 105 21.99 0.18 8.65
CA PHE A 105 21.98 -1.26 8.95
C PHE A 105 22.19 -2.14 7.72
N TYR A 106 22.00 -1.59 6.52
CA TYR A 106 22.18 -2.29 5.27
C TYR A 106 22.71 -1.36 4.18
N CYS A 107 23.63 -1.85 3.36
CA CYS A 107 24.14 -1.14 2.20
C CYS A 107 24.34 -2.13 1.05
N SER A 108 23.54 -2.03 0.00
CA SER A 108 23.62 -2.92 -1.16
C SER A 108 24.95 -2.77 -1.92
N ARG A 109 25.59 -1.60 -1.83
CA ARG A 109 26.91 -1.36 -2.46
C ARG A 109 28.07 -2.05 -1.75
N SER A 110 27.87 -2.45 -0.49
CA SER A 110 28.85 -3.24 0.28
C SER A 110 28.64 -4.74 0.11
N ASP A 111 27.54 -5.14 -0.53
CA ASP A 111 27.17 -6.52 -0.79
C ASP A 111 27.45 -6.88 -2.26
N LYS A 112 27.69 -8.17 -2.56
CA LYS A 112 27.87 -8.70 -3.92
C LYS A 112 28.80 -7.85 -4.81
N ASP A 113 29.97 -7.52 -4.30
CA ASP A 113 31.03 -6.76 -5.00
C ASP A 113 30.59 -5.35 -5.49
N GLY A 114 29.58 -4.78 -4.85
CA GLY A 114 29.07 -3.45 -5.16
C GLY A 114 28.15 -3.38 -6.38
N HIS A 115 27.69 -4.51 -6.90
CA HIS A 115 26.73 -4.54 -7.99
C HIS A 115 25.28 -4.27 -7.53
N PRO A 116 24.48 -3.59 -8.35
CA PRO A 116 23.05 -3.43 -8.07
C PRO A 116 22.34 -4.78 -7.93
N GLN A 117 21.39 -4.85 -7.03
CA GLN A 117 20.65 -6.07 -6.75
C GLN A 117 19.56 -6.29 -7.80
N TRP A 118 19.43 -7.54 -8.24
CA TRP A 118 18.34 -7.97 -9.10
C TRP A 118 17.24 -8.61 -8.27
N PHE A 119 16.01 -8.19 -8.46
CA PHE A 119 14.84 -8.80 -7.82
C PHE A 119 13.57 -8.52 -8.63
N VAL A 120 12.57 -9.36 -8.45
CA VAL A 120 11.23 -9.17 -9.04
C VAL A 120 10.37 -8.40 -8.04
N LEU A 121 9.79 -7.29 -8.50
CA LEU A 121 8.98 -6.40 -7.66
C LEU A 121 7.63 -7.06 -7.30
N GLY A 122 7.22 -6.93 -6.04
CA GLY A 122 5.90 -7.34 -5.56
C GLY A 122 5.73 -8.83 -5.29
N VAL A 123 6.83 -9.61 -5.24
CA VAL A 123 6.80 -11.05 -4.96
C VAL A 123 7.44 -11.42 -3.62
N GLY A 124 7.74 -10.43 -2.77
CA GLY A 124 8.29 -10.65 -1.44
C GLY A 124 9.79 -11.00 -1.40
N GLN A 125 10.55 -10.71 -2.46
CA GLN A 125 12.03 -10.81 -2.42
C GLN A 125 12.66 -9.73 -1.55
N VAL A 126 11.98 -8.60 -1.44
CA VAL A 126 12.30 -7.50 -0.52
C VAL A 126 11.18 -7.36 0.51
N ILE A 127 11.38 -6.53 1.53
CA ILE A 127 10.33 -6.26 2.53
C ILE A 127 9.11 -5.61 1.86
N LYS A 128 7.92 -5.87 2.40
CA LYS A 128 6.64 -5.45 1.83
C LYS A 128 6.57 -3.93 1.59
N GLY A 129 7.16 -3.14 2.48
CA GLY A 129 7.22 -1.68 2.31
C GLY A 129 8.09 -1.23 1.14
N LEU A 130 9.17 -1.95 0.79
CA LEU A 130 9.95 -1.68 -0.40
C LEU A 130 9.21 -2.10 -1.68
N ASP A 131 8.52 -3.24 -1.67
CA ASP A 131 7.67 -3.66 -2.80
C ASP A 131 6.64 -2.58 -3.15
N ILE A 132 5.98 -2.00 -2.14
CA ILE A 132 5.02 -0.90 -2.32
C ILE A 132 5.73 0.40 -2.75
N GLY A 133 6.81 0.75 -2.05
CA GLY A 133 7.50 2.04 -2.24
C GLY A 133 8.21 2.18 -3.58
N MET A 134 8.53 1.07 -4.24
CA MET A 134 9.19 1.04 -5.54
C MET A 134 8.23 0.92 -6.73
N GLU A 135 6.93 0.85 -6.51
CA GLU A 135 5.96 0.92 -7.62
C GLU A 135 6.02 2.29 -8.32
N ASP A 136 5.79 2.32 -9.63
CA ASP A 136 5.84 3.52 -10.49
C ASP A 136 7.21 4.24 -10.54
N MET A 137 8.30 3.61 -10.11
CA MET A 137 9.66 4.12 -10.32
C MET A 137 10.14 3.87 -11.75
N CYS A 138 11.01 4.75 -12.25
CA CYS A 138 11.64 4.59 -13.55
C CYS A 138 13.17 4.48 -13.45
N PRO A 139 13.84 3.95 -14.49
CA PRO A 139 15.30 3.91 -14.53
C PRO A 139 15.92 5.27 -14.28
N GLY A 140 16.90 5.34 -13.36
CA GLY A 140 17.57 6.58 -12.94
C GLY A 140 16.86 7.33 -11.80
N GLU A 141 15.64 6.93 -11.40
CA GLU A 141 14.94 7.58 -10.29
C GLU A 141 15.57 7.21 -8.93
N LYS A 142 15.64 8.22 -8.05
CA LYS A 142 16.04 8.03 -6.66
C LYS A 142 14.88 8.41 -5.74
N ARG A 143 14.59 7.53 -4.81
CA ARG A 143 13.46 7.70 -3.89
C ARG A 143 13.88 7.34 -2.47
N LYS A 144 13.40 8.11 -1.51
CA LYS A 144 13.49 7.80 -0.09
C LYS A 144 12.16 7.23 0.37
N ILE A 145 12.20 6.05 0.96
CA ILE A 145 11.02 5.27 1.34
C ILE A 145 11.09 5.03 2.85
N THR A 146 10.12 5.59 3.59
CA THR A 146 9.98 5.36 5.02
C THR A 146 8.94 4.27 5.24
N VAL A 147 9.36 3.19 5.89
CA VAL A 147 8.58 1.97 6.05
C VAL A 147 8.26 1.74 7.53
N PRO A 148 6.97 1.65 7.89
CA PRO A 148 6.57 1.33 9.25
C PRO A 148 6.91 -0.12 9.62
N PRO A 149 7.02 -0.47 10.91
CA PRO A 149 7.43 -1.79 11.38
C PRO A 149 6.62 -2.94 10.78
N ALA A 150 5.31 -2.79 10.68
CA ALA A 150 4.41 -3.83 10.16
C ALA A 150 4.69 -4.23 8.70
N LEU A 151 5.25 -3.32 7.90
CA LEU A 151 5.63 -3.55 6.49
C LEU A 151 7.14 -3.75 6.32
N ALA A 152 7.91 -3.78 7.42
CA ALA A 152 9.35 -3.98 7.46
C ALA A 152 9.72 -5.27 8.21
N PHE A 153 10.25 -5.14 9.43
CA PHE A 153 10.77 -6.27 10.22
C PHE A 153 9.89 -6.61 11.44
N GLY A 154 8.78 -5.91 11.61
CA GLY A 154 7.73 -6.21 12.60
C GLY A 154 8.16 -6.08 14.05
N GLU A 155 7.40 -6.75 14.92
CA GLU A 155 7.60 -6.74 16.38
C GLU A 155 8.87 -7.46 16.83
N LYS A 156 9.43 -8.33 16.00
CA LYS A 156 10.63 -9.13 16.36
C LYS A 156 11.93 -8.43 15.97
N GLY A 157 11.88 -7.52 14.99
CA GLY A 157 13.10 -6.98 14.37
C GLY A 157 13.87 -8.05 13.58
N LYS A 158 15.05 -7.69 13.05
CA LYS A 158 15.93 -8.63 12.34
C LYS A 158 17.38 -8.12 12.35
N GLY A 159 18.32 -8.92 12.85
CA GLY A 159 19.73 -8.56 12.90
C GLY A 159 19.97 -7.25 13.64
N PRO A 160 20.54 -6.21 12.99
CA PRO A 160 20.78 -4.90 13.62
C PRO A 160 19.53 -4.05 13.77
N VAL A 161 18.40 -4.45 13.17
CA VAL A 161 17.13 -3.69 13.25
C VAL A 161 16.36 -4.10 14.51
N PRO A 162 16.13 -3.18 15.47
CA PRO A 162 15.42 -3.52 16.70
C PRO A 162 13.92 -3.79 16.47
N PRO A 163 13.26 -4.39 17.48
CA PRO A 163 11.80 -4.59 17.46
C PRO A 163 11.03 -3.28 17.25
N ASN A 164 9.95 -3.35 16.47
CA ASN A 164 9.07 -2.20 16.20
C ASN A 164 9.79 -0.96 15.64
N ALA A 165 10.88 -1.15 14.89
CA ALA A 165 11.62 -0.05 14.29
C ALA A 165 11.03 0.37 12.95
N THR A 166 10.77 1.66 12.80
CA THR A 166 10.56 2.30 11.49
C THR A 166 11.91 2.40 10.78
N VAL A 167 11.95 2.02 9.53
CA VAL A 167 13.17 2.04 8.70
C VAL A 167 13.00 2.97 7.51
N VAL A 168 14.11 3.51 7.04
CA VAL A 168 14.18 4.37 5.88
C VAL A 168 15.10 3.74 4.86
N PHE A 169 14.65 3.64 3.61
CA PHE A 169 15.49 3.18 2.51
C PHE A 169 15.69 4.30 1.51
N GLU A 170 16.93 4.45 1.06
CA GLU A 170 17.27 5.24 -0.11
C GLU A 170 17.50 4.29 -1.28
N VAL A 171 16.64 4.38 -2.29
CA VAL A 171 16.60 3.48 -3.43
C VAL A 171 17.01 4.24 -4.69
N GLU A 172 17.89 3.63 -5.50
CA GLU A 172 18.30 4.11 -6.81
C GLU A 172 18.06 3.01 -7.84
N VAL A 173 17.15 3.23 -8.79
CA VAL A 173 16.80 2.25 -9.83
C VAL A 173 17.69 2.43 -11.05
N TYR A 174 18.34 1.36 -11.50
CA TYR A 174 19.18 1.35 -12.69
C TYR A 174 18.44 0.87 -13.93
N SER A 175 17.63 -0.18 -13.78
CA SER A 175 16.81 -0.68 -14.88
C SER A 175 15.51 -1.28 -14.40
N VAL A 176 14.51 -1.21 -15.26
CA VAL A 176 13.21 -1.86 -15.12
C VAL A 176 12.99 -2.68 -16.38
N SER A 177 12.86 -3.98 -16.24
CA SER A 177 12.68 -4.92 -17.34
C SER A 177 11.41 -5.73 -17.10
N ARG A 178 10.90 -6.34 -18.17
CA ARG A 178 9.79 -7.28 -18.03
C ARG A 178 10.24 -8.46 -17.17
N GLY A 179 9.45 -8.82 -16.19
CA GLY A 179 9.71 -9.95 -15.33
C GLY A 179 9.65 -11.30 -16.04
N PRO A 180 10.06 -12.37 -15.37
CA PRO A 180 10.11 -13.71 -15.96
C PRO A 180 8.73 -14.17 -16.43
N ARG A 181 8.70 -15.08 -17.42
CA ARG A 181 7.44 -15.65 -17.98
C ARG A 181 6.61 -16.38 -16.92
N THR A 182 7.25 -16.94 -15.92
CA THR A 182 6.59 -17.57 -14.79
C THR A 182 5.72 -16.58 -14.02
N MET A 183 6.15 -15.33 -13.92
CA MET A 183 5.37 -14.25 -13.32
C MET A 183 4.09 -13.93 -14.10
N GLU A 184 4.15 -13.94 -15.43
CA GLU A 184 2.95 -13.72 -16.25
C GLU A 184 1.95 -14.88 -16.08
N ALA A 185 2.44 -16.11 -16.05
CA ALA A 185 1.61 -17.28 -15.79
C ALA A 185 0.96 -17.20 -14.40
N PHE A 186 1.74 -16.88 -13.37
CA PHE A 186 1.25 -16.69 -12.01
C PHE A 186 0.14 -15.64 -11.94
N ARG A 187 0.34 -14.46 -12.50
CA ARG A 187 -0.65 -13.37 -12.54
C ARG A 187 -1.92 -13.69 -13.29
N ASN A 188 -1.85 -14.56 -14.30
CA ASN A 188 -3.02 -15.00 -15.04
C ASN A 188 -3.88 -15.96 -14.21
N ILE A 189 -3.29 -16.63 -13.21
CA ILE A 189 -3.95 -17.54 -12.28
C ILE A 189 -4.45 -16.78 -11.05
N ASP A 190 -3.64 -15.82 -10.52
CA ASP A 190 -3.93 -14.94 -9.38
C ASP A 190 -4.97 -13.88 -9.78
N LEU A 191 -6.25 -14.20 -9.59
CA LEU A 191 -7.37 -13.38 -10.04
C LEU A 191 -7.63 -12.19 -9.11
N ASP A 192 -7.46 -12.37 -7.80
CA ASP A 192 -7.69 -11.34 -6.79
C ASP A 192 -6.45 -10.49 -6.49
N LYS A 193 -5.28 -10.89 -7.04
CA LYS A 193 -4.00 -10.18 -6.96
C LYS A 193 -3.44 -10.08 -5.54
N ASP A 194 -3.70 -11.08 -4.72
CA ASP A 194 -3.17 -11.18 -3.37
C ASP A 194 -1.73 -11.75 -3.31
N ASN A 195 -1.19 -12.22 -4.46
CA ASN A 195 0.10 -12.91 -4.66
C ASN A 195 0.19 -14.30 -4.04
N SER A 196 -0.94 -14.96 -3.89
CA SER A 196 -1.03 -16.35 -3.48
C SER A 196 -2.07 -17.05 -4.35
N LEU A 197 -1.81 -18.26 -4.78
CA LEU A 197 -2.76 -19.02 -5.58
C LEU A 197 -3.58 -19.92 -4.67
N THR A 198 -4.87 -19.70 -4.66
CA THR A 198 -5.84 -20.57 -4.02
C THR A 198 -6.18 -21.77 -4.91
N LYS A 199 -6.72 -22.84 -4.31
CA LYS A 199 -7.25 -24.00 -5.08
C LYS A 199 -8.37 -23.60 -6.03
N ALA A 200 -9.17 -22.58 -5.66
CA ALA A 200 -10.27 -22.10 -6.50
C ALA A 200 -9.75 -21.44 -7.78
N GLU A 201 -8.77 -20.57 -7.68
CA GLU A 201 -8.15 -19.87 -8.81
C GLU A 201 -7.44 -20.83 -9.77
N VAL A 202 -6.65 -21.75 -9.21
CA VAL A 202 -5.97 -22.77 -10.03
C VAL A 202 -7.01 -23.65 -10.76
N LYS A 203 -8.11 -24.02 -10.11
CA LYS A 203 -9.19 -24.78 -10.74
C LYS A 203 -9.85 -24.00 -11.87
N GLU A 204 -10.17 -22.74 -11.64
CA GLU A 204 -10.81 -21.88 -12.64
C GLU A 204 -9.89 -21.68 -13.86
N TYR A 205 -8.61 -21.40 -13.63
CA TYR A 205 -7.61 -21.31 -14.69
C TYR A 205 -7.50 -22.59 -15.52
N LEU A 206 -7.39 -23.76 -14.87
CA LEU A 206 -7.32 -25.03 -15.54
C LEU A 206 -8.58 -25.32 -16.37
N LYS A 207 -9.77 -25.05 -15.83
CA LYS A 207 -11.03 -25.21 -16.59
C LYS A 207 -11.02 -24.34 -17.85
N ALA A 208 -10.70 -23.05 -17.73
CA ALA A 208 -10.64 -22.12 -18.85
C ALA A 208 -9.61 -22.56 -19.91
N ASP A 209 -8.44 -23.09 -19.51
CA ASP A 209 -7.40 -23.57 -20.42
C ASP A 209 -7.82 -24.84 -21.18
N TYR A 210 -8.39 -25.80 -20.47
CA TYR A 210 -8.91 -27.05 -21.10
C TYR A 210 -10.12 -26.79 -22.02
N GLU A 211 -11.00 -25.86 -21.68
CA GLU A 211 -12.10 -25.41 -22.53
C GLU A 211 -11.58 -24.74 -23.81
N LYS A 212 -10.62 -23.83 -23.71
CA LYS A 212 -9.96 -23.18 -24.86
C LYS A 212 -9.29 -24.22 -25.78
N SER A 213 -8.71 -25.26 -25.21
CA SER A 213 -8.08 -26.35 -25.97
C SER A 213 -9.08 -27.37 -26.60
N GLY A 214 -10.39 -27.17 -26.39
CA GLY A 214 -11.44 -28.06 -26.88
C GLY A 214 -11.48 -29.42 -26.19
N LYS A 215 -10.90 -29.55 -25.00
CA LYS A 215 -10.81 -30.80 -24.23
C LYS A 215 -11.33 -30.63 -22.80
N PRO A 216 -12.60 -30.23 -22.62
CA PRO A 216 -13.13 -30.06 -21.27
C PRO A 216 -13.08 -31.40 -20.51
N ARG A 217 -12.84 -31.35 -19.22
CA ARG A 217 -12.72 -32.48 -18.32
C ARG A 217 -13.76 -32.40 -17.21
N ASP A 218 -13.94 -33.51 -16.49
CA ASP A 218 -14.81 -33.56 -15.32
C ASP A 218 -14.14 -32.95 -14.08
N ASP A 219 -14.92 -32.66 -13.06
CA ASP A 219 -14.40 -32.08 -11.83
C ASP A 219 -13.41 -33.00 -11.10
N ALA A 220 -13.58 -34.32 -11.17
CA ALA A 220 -12.68 -35.27 -10.53
C ALA A 220 -11.26 -35.21 -11.13
N PHE A 221 -11.16 -34.98 -12.43
CA PHE A 221 -9.88 -34.77 -13.10
C PHE A 221 -9.17 -33.53 -12.59
N TYR A 222 -9.89 -32.39 -12.46
CA TYR A 222 -9.31 -31.17 -11.94
C TYR A 222 -8.87 -31.29 -10.49
N GLU A 223 -9.68 -31.93 -9.63
CA GLU A 223 -9.31 -32.18 -8.23
C GLU A 223 -8.01 -32.97 -8.10
N LYS A 224 -7.83 -34.01 -8.95
CA LYS A 224 -6.60 -34.78 -8.94
C LYS A 224 -5.38 -33.98 -9.37
N ILE A 225 -5.50 -33.16 -10.42
CA ILE A 225 -4.40 -32.33 -10.89
C ILE A 225 -4.06 -31.25 -9.83
N MET A 226 -5.05 -30.60 -9.24
CA MET A 226 -4.85 -29.66 -8.18
C MET A 226 -4.12 -30.24 -6.97
N ALA A 227 -4.55 -31.45 -6.53
CA ALA A 227 -3.87 -32.15 -5.45
C ALA A 227 -2.40 -32.42 -5.76
N ASP A 228 -2.08 -32.74 -7.01
CA ASP A 228 -0.70 -32.97 -7.45
C ASP A 228 0.10 -31.64 -7.54
N ILE A 229 -0.52 -30.55 -8.01
CA ILE A 229 0.11 -29.21 -8.07
C ILE A 229 0.43 -28.71 -6.66
N PHE A 230 -0.54 -28.72 -5.76
CA PHE A 230 -0.36 -28.23 -4.38
C PHE A 230 0.66 -29.09 -3.61
N ARG A 231 0.61 -30.42 -3.76
CA ARG A 231 1.62 -31.30 -3.14
C ARG A 231 3.05 -30.97 -3.56
N LYS A 232 3.26 -30.49 -4.79
CA LYS A 232 4.61 -30.17 -5.31
C LYS A 232 5.07 -28.75 -4.97
N ASN A 233 4.15 -27.80 -4.93
CA ASN A 233 4.50 -26.39 -4.87
C ASN A 233 4.22 -25.75 -3.49
N ASP A 234 3.20 -26.19 -2.77
CA ASP A 234 2.88 -25.72 -1.40
C ASP A 234 3.87 -26.36 -0.41
N GLN A 235 4.99 -25.68 -0.16
CA GLN A 235 6.10 -26.21 0.64
C GLN A 235 5.84 -26.10 2.14
N ASP A 236 5.20 -25.01 2.58
CA ASP A 236 4.89 -24.76 3.99
C ASP A 236 3.56 -25.38 4.42
N ARG A 237 2.77 -25.89 3.47
CA ARG A 237 1.47 -26.58 3.66
C ARG A 237 0.40 -25.71 4.28
N ASP A 238 0.40 -24.43 3.92
CA ASP A 238 -0.65 -23.49 4.34
C ASP A 238 -1.92 -23.59 3.47
N GLY A 239 -1.86 -24.36 2.37
CA GLY A 239 -2.98 -24.58 1.43
C GLY A 239 -3.04 -23.53 0.32
N LEU A 240 -2.04 -22.66 0.21
CA LEU A 240 -1.84 -21.67 -0.84
C LEU A 240 -0.53 -21.98 -1.58
N ILE A 241 -0.36 -21.40 -2.75
CA ILE A 241 0.94 -21.37 -3.44
C ILE A 241 1.35 -19.91 -3.56
N SER A 242 2.26 -19.48 -2.71
CA SER A 242 2.81 -18.13 -2.78
C SER A 242 3.63 -17.93 -4.05
N ALA A 243 3.83 -16.68 -4.44
CA ALA A 243 4.71 -16.31 -5.55
C ALA A 243 6.14 -16.87 -5.37
N LYS A 244 6.58 -17.00 -4.12
CA LYS A 244 7.87 -17.60 -3.76
C LYS A 244 7.91 -19.10 -4.05
N GLU A 245 6.87 -19.83 -3.73
CA GLU A 245 6.76 -21.27 -3.92
C GLU A 245 6.53 -21.66 -5.39
N TYR A 246 5.93 -20.74 -6.18
CA TYR A 246 5.73 -20.93 -7.62
C TYR A 246 7.03 -20.91 -8.43
N ASN A 247 8.21 -20.93 -7.79
CA ASN A 247 9.54 -20.94 -8.43
C ASN A 247 9.78 -19.76 -9.39
N ILE A 248 9.32 -18.57 -9.04
CA ILE A 248 9.58 -17.34 -9.81
C ILE A 248 11.09 -16.97 -9.77
N TYR A 249 11.85 -17.67 -8.95
CA TYR A 249 13.23 -17.35 -8.58
C TYR A 249 14.32 -18.17 -9.26
N GLU A 250 13.97 -19.18 -10.07
CA GLU A 250 14.97 -19.99 -10.76
C GLU A 250 15.67 -19.29 -11.94
N HIS A 251 16.00 -18.00 -11.80
CA HIS A 251 16.87 -17.31 -12.73
C HIS A 251 18.12 -16.73 -12.04
N ASP A 252 18.72 -17.49 -11.11
CA ASP A 252 20.07 -17.19 -10.61
C ASP A 252 21.17 -17.64 -11.60
N GLU A 253 20.81 -18.03 -12.82
CA GLU A 253 21.75 -18.37 -13.89
C GLU A 253 21.60 -17.41 -15.09
N LEU A 254 22.06 -16.19 -14.93
CA LEU A 254 22.49 -15.32 -16.05
C LEU A 254 23.82 -14.67 -15.72
#